data_ff85f43919ae2d1c1c361ca3d45958a7
#
_entry.id   ff85f43919ae2d1c1c361ca3d45958a7
#
_cell.length_a   1.000
_cell.length_b   1.000
_cell.length_c   1.000
_cell.angle_alpha   90.00
_cell.angle_beta   90.00
_cell.angle_gamma   90.00
#
_symmetry.space_group_name_H-M   'P 1'
#
loop_
_entity.id
_entity.type
_entity.pdbx_description
1 polymer ?
#
loop_
_entity_poly.entity_id
_entity_poly.type
_entity_poly.pdbx_seq_one_letter_code
_entity_poly.pdbx_strand_id
1 'polypeptide(L)'
;MRRLIFLCLLCACTRGSDKPREFQGVVELHERVLSFEVTGRVRELRVKRGERVEAGQVLAVLDDSLERPQRDARAAEARAADAQLDLLRAGARGEDVRAAEAQLRGAQAAEDTLRDSLERIRKLRQEGTVPPSQLDEARGQFDRARAERQAAEERLAALRAGARSQEVRAALARSSQAHAALDAAEARLARFFLRADLAGTVLDTHVEPGEVVQTGVPVATLGDTRRPYLDVFVPQGELDGVQPGARASVRVDSLPGARFEGVVAMVGRTLEFTPRYIFSEKERPGLVVRVRIDLDDPGEKLHAGVPAFAAIARSSLTAAQ
;
A
#
# COMPACT_ATOMS: atom_id res chain seq x y z
N MET A 1 66.50 8.43 78.58
CA MET A 1 65.92 9.18 77.43
C MET A 1 65.29 8.17 76.47
N ARG A 2 63.93 7.99 76.59
CA ARG A 2 63.13 7.01 75.80
C ARG A 2 62.52 7.73 74.60
N ARG A 3 62.92 7.36 73.38
CA ARG A 3 62.27 7.84 72.13
C ARG A 3 61.14 6.90 71.78
N LEU A 4 59.95 7.42 71.85
CA LEU A 4 58.73 6.77 71.33
C LEU A 4 58.66 6.94 69.81
N ILE A 5 58.62 5.83 69.06
CA ILE A 5 58.45 5.82 67.63
C ILE A 5 56.91 5.58 67.42
N PHE A 6 56.27 6.59 66.81
CA PHE A 6 54.85 6.54 66.45
C PHE A 6 54.74 5.92 65.05
N LEU A 7 54.18 4.69 64.98
CA LEU A 7 53.99 3.98 63.74
C LEU A 7 52.62 4.37 63.19
N CYS A 8 52.53 5.26 62.16
CA CYS A 8 51.34 5.57 61.40
C CYS A 8 50.98 4.43 60.46
N LEU A 9 49.92 3.67 60.79
CA LEU A 9 49.32 2.70 59.89
C LEU A 9 48.51 3.47 58.81
N LEU A 10 49.06 3.56 57.61
CA LEU A 10 48.26 4.00 56.42
C LEU A 10 47.30 2.88 56.01
N CYS A 11 46.03 3.06 56.34
CA CYS A 11 44.96 2.23 55.85
C CYS A 11 44.70 2.60 54.37
N ALA A 12 45.34 1.90 53.43
CA ALA A 12 45.05 2.02 52.00
C ALA A 12 43.70 1.36 51.72
N CYS A 13 42.66 2.18 51.63
CA CYS A 13 41.38 1.73 51.03
C CYS A 13 41.62 1.38 49.56
N THR A 14 41.79 0.12 49.26
CA THR A 14 41.71 -0.40 47.91
C THR A 14 40.24 -0.23 47.48
N ARG A 15 39.94 0.85 46.72
CA ARG A 15 38.75 0.92 45.90
C ARG A 15 38.79 -0.25 44.93
N GLY A 16 38.05 -1.30 45.25
CA GLY A 16 37.76 -2.36 44.28
C GLY A 16 37.22 -1.72 43.02
N SER A 17 37.88 -1.91 41.90
CA SER A 17 37.41 -1.48 40.62
C SER A 17 36.12 -2.32 40.35
N ASP A 18 35.01 -1.73 40.62
CA ASP A 18 33.67 -2.29 40.27
C ASP A 18 33.57 -2.26 38.74
N LYS A 19 34.21 -3.24 38.08
CA LYS A 19 34.00 -3.44 36.64
C LYS A 19 32.55 -3.75 36.46
N PRO A 20 31.84 -3.02 35.61
CA PRO A 20 30.45 -3.32 35.34
C PRO A 20 30.36 -4.78 34.90
N ARG A 21 29.45 -5.54 35.53
CA ARG A 21 29.22 -6.93 35.18
C ARG A 21 28.72 -6.99 33.75
N GLU A 22 29.33 -7.86 32.96
CA GLU A 22 28.97 -8.10 31.57
C GLU A 22 28.15 -9.38 31.48
N PHE A 23 27.02 -9.32 30.78
CA PHE A 23 26.14 -10.45 30.52
C PHE A 23 26.38 -10.93 29.11
N GLN A 24 26.57 -12.24 28.96
CA GLN A 24 26.79 -12.86 27.65
C GLN A 24 25.48 -13.12 26.94
N GLY A 25 25.48 -12.91 25.63
CA GLY A 25 24.35 -13.19 24.75
C GLY A 25 24.82 -13.43 23.31
N VAL A 26 23.86 -13.46 22.40
CA VAL A 26 24.09 -13.64 20.97
C VAL A 26 23.40 -12.51 20.23
N VAL A 27 24.11 -11.93 19.28
CA VAL A 27 23.56 -10.93 18.37
C VAL A 27 22.61 -11.63 17.39
N GLU A 28 21.42 -11.12 17.23
CA GLU A 28 20.41 -11.60 16.29
C GLU A 28 19.90 -10.45 15.43
N LEU A 29 19.26 -10.77 14.32
CA LEU A 29 18.65 -9.82 13.40
C LEU A 29 17.15 -9.98 13.40
N HIS A 30 16.44 -8.89 13.14
CA HIS A 30 15.02 -8.98 12.84
C HIS A 30 14.85 -9.57 11.45
N GLU A 31 14.45 -10.84 11.40
CA GLU A 31 14.29 -11.57 10.17
C GLU A 31 12.85 -11.46 9.64
N ARG A 32 12.72 -11.37 8.33
CA ARG A 32 11.48 -11.43 7.58
C ARG A 32 11.56 -12.53 6.55
N VAL A 33 10.74 -13.53 6.73
CA VAL A 33 10.58 -14.61 5.76
C VAL A 33 9.52 -14.19 4.75
N LEU A 34 9.93 -14.05 3.51
CA LEU A 34 9.07 -13.62 2.41
C LEU A 34 8.63 -14.81 1.59
N SER A 35 7.35 -14.84 1.24
CA SER A 35 6.72 -15.90 0.47
C SER A 35 5.71 -15.32 -0.52
N PHE A 36 5.39 -16.04 -1.59
CA PHE A 36 4.32 -15.65 -2.49
C PHE A 36 2.94 -15.96 -1.88
N GLU A 37 1.99 -15.08 -2.18
CA GLU A 37 0.57 -15.25 -1.79
C GLU A 37 -0.19 -16.16 -2.77
N VAL A 38 0.42 -16.55 -3.89
CA VAL A 38 -0.17 -17.37 -4.93
C VAL A 38 0.80 -18.49 -5.33
N THR A 39 0.26 -19.60 -5.77
CA THR A 39 1.03 -20.71 -6.30
C THR A 39 1.45 -20.43 -7.74
N GLY A 40 2.70 -20.75 -8.09
CA GLY A 40 3.20 -20.57 -9.45
C GLY A 40 4.62 -21.09 -9.63
N ARG A 41 5.10 -21.09 -10.88
CA ARG A 41 6.49 -21.40 -11.21
C ARG A 41 7.35 -20.14 -11.06
N VAL A 42 8.46 -20.23 -10.37
CA VAL A 42 9.44 -19.14 -10.27
C VAL A 42 10.08 -18.92 -11.64
N ARG A 43 9.84 -17.77 -12.25
CA ARG A 43 10.46 -17.38 -13.53
C ARG A 43 11.84 -16.80 -13.31
N GLU A 44 11.98 -15.93 -12.32
CA GLU A 44 13.21 -15.18 -12.04
C GLU A 44 13.39 -15.02 -10.53
N LEU A 45 14.61 -15.23 -10.07
CA LEU A 45 15.09 -14.79 -8.77
C LEU A 45 16.10 -13.67 -9.03
N ARG A 46 15.82 -12.44 -8.58
CA ARG A 46 16.57 -11.22 -8.91
C ARG A 46 17.59 -10.81 -7.86
N VAL A 47 17.69 -11.59 -6.80
CA VAL A 47 18.55 -11.29 -5.67
C VAL A 47 19.36 -12.52 -5.28
N LYS A 48 20.49 -12.28 -4.63
CA LYS A 48 21.40 -13.31 -4.11
C LYS A 48 21.59 -13.12 -2.61
N ARG A 49 21.99 -14.19 -1.96
CA ARG A 49 22.39 -14.17 -0.55
C ARG A 49 23.51 -13.13 -0.34
N GLY A 50 23.38 -12.31 0.70
CA GLY A 50 24.29 -11.22 1.03
C GLY A 50 24.02 -9.92 0.27
N GLU A 51 23.06 -9.88 -0.66
CA GLU A 51 22.72 -8.68 -1.42
C GLU A 51 21.84 -7.73 -0.60
N ARG A 52 22.11 -6.43 -0.72
CA ARG A 52 21.28 -5.39 -0.14
C ARG A 52 20.06 -5.10 -1.02
N VAL A 53 18.92 -4.90 -0.37
CA VAL A 53 17.67 -4.59 -1.03
C VAL A 53 16.98 -3.39 -0.37
N GLU A 54 16.24 -2.65 -1.18
CA GLU A 54 15.42 -1.54 -0.74
C GLU A 54 13.96 -1.97 -0.56
N ALA A 55 13.21 -1.27 0.28
CA ALA A 55 11.78 -1.50 0.42
C ALA A 55 11.05 -1.31 -0.92
N GLY A 56 10.18 -2.27 -1.28
CA GLY A 56 9.48 -2.30 -2.56
C GLY A 56 10.26 -2.92 -3.72
N GLN A 57 11.57 -3.20 -3.57
CA GLN A 57 12.37 -3.87 -4.62
C GLN A 57 11.82 -5.26 -4.91
N VAL A 58 11.74 -5.62 -6.21
CA VAL A 58 11.30 -6.94 -6.65
C VAL A 58 12.43 -7.96 -6.44
N LEU A 59 12.17 -8.99 -5.64
CA LEU A 59 13.13 -10.04 -5.30
C LEU A 59 12.98 -11.26 -6.19
N ALA A 60 11.74 -11.66 -6.46
CA ALA A 60 11.43 -12.80 -7.30
C ALA A 60 10.15 -12.57 -8.11
N VAL A 61 10.00 -13.26 -9.21
CA VAL A 61 8.87 -13.16 -10.13
C VAL A 61 8.38 -14.56 -10.48
N LEU A 62 7.09 -14.79 -10.33
CA LEU A 62 6.43 -15.98 -10.87
C LEU A 62 6.16 -15.83 -12.37
N ASP A 63 5.88 -16.93 -13.04
CA ASP A 63 5.43 -16.94 -14.43
C ASP A 63 4.04 -16.30 -14.54
N ASP A 64 4.01 -15.09 -15.11
CA ASP A 64 2.82 -14.24 -15.28
C ASP A 64 2.25 -14.29 -16.70
N SER A 65 2.68 -15.28 -17.51
CA SER A 65 2.31 -15.41 -18.92
C SER A 65 0.81 -15.54 -19.17
N LEU A 66 0.04 -16.03 -18.21
CA LEU A 66 -1.42 -16.10 -18.26
C LEU A 66 -2.09 -14.88 -17.62
N GLU A 67 -1.55 -14.37 -16.52
CA GLU A 67 -2.18 -13.28 -15.76
C GLU A 67 -2.06 -11.94 -16.47
N ARG A 68 -0.94 -11.69 -17.12
CA ARG A 68 -0.72 -10.44 -17.86
C ARG A 68 -1.72 -10.24 -18.99
N PRO A 69 -1.95 -11.22 -19.91
CA PRO A 69 -3.00 -11.09 -20.91
C PRO A 69 -4.43 -10.95 -20.33
N GLN A 70 -4.71 -11.60 -19.19
CA GLN A 70 -6.01 -11.44 -18.52
C GLN A 70 -6.22 -10.00 -18.03
N ARG A 71 -5.21 -9.40 -17.39
CA ARG A 71 -5.26 -7.99 -16.99
C ARG A 71 -5.41 -7.08 -18.20
N ASP A 72 -4.70 -7.35 -19.30
CA ASP A 72 -4.78 -6.55 -20.52
C ASP A 72 -6.17 -6.63 -21.16
N ALA A 73 -6.81 -7.82 -21.13
CA ALA A 73 -8.19 -7.99 -21.57
C ALA A 73 -9.18 -7.16 -20.72
N ARG A 74 -9.04 -7.18 -19.37
CA ARG A 74 -9.85 -6.35 -18.47
C ARG A 74 -9.63 -4.85 -18.69
N ALA A 75 -8.40 -4.43 -18.96
CA ALA A 75 -8.09 -3.04 -19.33
C ALA A 75 -8.77 -2.63 -20.65
N ALA A 76 -8.85 -3.54 -21.62
CA ALA A 76 -9.57 -3.27 -22.86
C ALA A 76 -11.09 -3.19 -22.65
N GLU A 77 -11.66 -4.06 -21.81
CA GLU A 77 -13.08 -4.00 -21.43
C GLU A 77 -13.45 -2.69 -20.73
N ALA A 78 -12.61 -2.23 -19.79
CA ALA A 78 -12.81 -0.95 -19.09
C ALA A 78 -12.79 0.23 -20.09
N ARG A 79 -11.80 0.27 -20.98
CA ARG A 79 -11.74 1.31 -22.04
C ARG A 79 -12.94 1.28 -22.97
N ALA A 80 -13.44 0.10 -23.32
CA ALA A 80 -14.64 -0.02 -24.16
C ALA A 80 -15.90 0.50 -23.44
N ALA A 81 -16.05 0.21 -22.13
CA ALA A 81 -17.14 0.70 -21.32
C ALA A 81 -17.09 2.23 -21.15
N ASP A 82 -15.90 2.80 -20.97
CA ASP A 82 -15.70 4.26 -20.90
C ASP A 82 -16.06 4.93 -22.24
N ALA A 83 -15.60 4.38 -23.35
CA ALA A 83 -15.95 4.91 -24.68
C ALA A 83 -17.45 4.89 -24.94
N GLN A 84 -18.16 3.85 -24.47
CA GLN A 84 -19.64 3.78 -24.57
C GLN A 84 -20.33 4.84 -23.69
N LEU A 85 -19.83 5.09 -22.49
CA LEU A 85 -20.31 6.16 -21.61
C LEU A 85 -20.10 7.53 -22.24
N ASP A 86 -18.92 7.77 -22.79
CA ASP A 86 -18.58 9.03 -23.44
C ASP A 86 -19.41 9.28 -24.70
N LEU A 87 -19.70 8.23 -25.46
CA LEU A 87 -20.60 8.32 -26.62
C LEU A 87 -22.02 8.79 -26.19
N LEU A 88 -22.55 8.22 -25.11
CA LEU A 88 -23.86 8.62 -24.58
C LEU A 88 -23.85 10.05 -24.02
N ARG A 89 -22.76 10.46 -23.40
CA ARG A 89 -22.60 11.84 -22.88
C ARG A 89 -22.42 12.87 -23.99
N ALA A 90 -21.74 12.52 -25.06
CA ALA A 90 -21.56 13.39 -26.22
C ALA A 90 -22.90 13.71 -26.91
N GLY A 91 -23.90 12.84 -26.79
CA GLY A 91 -25.23 13.04 -27.33
C GLY A 91 -25.27 12.97 -28.86
N ALA A 92 -26.23 13.70 -29.47
CA ALA A 92 -26.39 13.74 -30.92
C ALA A 92 -25.25 14.50 -31.60
N ARG A 93 -24.87 14.10 -32.80
CA ARG A 93 -23.85 14.79 -33.57
C ARG A 93 -24.31 16.23 -33.91
N GLY A 94 -23.39 17.17 -33.85
CA GLY A 94 -23.71 18.57 -34.16
C GLY A 94 -24.34 18.78 -35.55
N GLU A 95 -24.06 17.88 -36.50
CA GLU A 95 -24.64 17.88 -37.85
C GLU A 95 -26.12 17.55 -37.79
N ASP A 96 -26.50 16.52 -37.01
CA ASP A 96 -27.91 16.10 -36.86
C ASP A 96 -28.73 17.21 -36.19
N VAL A 97 -28.15 17.89 -35.19
CA VAL A 97 -28.80 19.03 -34.54
C VAL A 97 -28.99 20.19 -35.53
N ARG A 98 -27.96 20.55 -36.33
CA ARG A 98 -28.07 21.59 -37.35
C ARG A 98 -29.11 21.27 -38.42
N ALA A 99 -29.17 20.00 -38.84
CA ALA A 99 -30.21 19.53 -39.81
C ALA A 99 -31.62 19.66 -39.25
N ALA A 100 -31.85 19.25 -38.00
CA ALA A 100 -33.13 19.39 -37.33
C ALA A 100 -33.51 20.86 -37.11
N GLU A 101 -32.56 21.74 -36.81
CA GLU A 101 -32.79 23.19 -36.74
C GLU A 101 -33.22 23.77 -38.08
N ALA A 102 -32.60 23.34 -39.18
CA ALA A 102 -33.00 23.78 -40.50
C ALA A 102 -34.40 23.29 -40.87
N GLN A 103 -34.73 22.06 -40.53
CA GLN A 103 -36.08 21.49 -40.71
C GLN A 103 -37.14 22.26 -39.92
N LEU A 104 -36.86 22.62 -38.65
CA LEU A 104 -37.77 23.42 -37.83
C LEU A 104 -37.98 24.83 -38.46
N ARG A 105 -36.91 25.49 -38.89
CA ARG A 105 -37.05 26.80 -39.59
C ARG A 105 -37.90 26.72 -40.86
N GLY A 106 -37.75 25.64 -41.66
CA GLY A 106 -38.60 25.44 -42.83
C GLY A 106 -40.06 25.23 -42.48
N ALA A 107 -40.36 24.42 -41.46
CA ALA A 107 -41.73 24.18 -40.99
C ALA A 107 -42.36 25.44 -40.38
N GLN A 108 -41.56 26.27 -39.66
CA GLN A 108 -42.05 27.56 -39.16
C GLN A 108 -42.42 28.53 -40.27
N ALA A 109 -41.60 28.68 -41.33
CA ALA A 109 -41.90 29.51 -42.46
C ALA A 109 -43.17 29.05 -43.23
N ALA A 110 -43.39 27.73 -43.33
CA ALA A 110 -44.58 27.16 -43.92
C ALA A 110 -45.85 27.47 -43.09
N GLU A 111 -45.77 27.28 -41.75
CA GLU A 111 -46.87 27.65 -40.84
C GLU A 111 -47.21 29.13 -40.93
N ASP A 112 -46.22 30.03 -40.92
CA ASP A 112 -46.43 31.48 -41.00
C ASP A 112 -47.12 31.86 -42.32
N THR A 113 -46.66 31.31 -43.43
CA THR A 113 -47.28 31.52 -44.75
C THR A 113 -48.74 31.10 -44.80
N LEU A 114 -49.04 29.93 -44.24
CA LEU A 114 -50.41 29.40 -44.22
C LEU A 114 -51.30 30.11 -43.18
N ARG A 115 -50.71 30.66 -42.10
CA ARG A 115 -51.41 31.51 -41.13
C ARG A 115 -51.90 32.81 -41.81
N ASP A 116 -51.00 33.44 -42.54
CA ASP A 116 -51.33 34.67 -43.26
C ASP A 116 -52.37 34.42 -44.34
N SER A 117 -52.30 33.27 -45.02
CA SER A 117 -53.30 32.84 -45.97
C SER A 117 -54.68 32.62 -45.33
N LEU A 118 -54.72 31.87 -44.21
CA LEU A 118 -55.95 31.62 -43.44
C LEU A 118 -56.57 32.94 -42.96
N GLU A 119 -55.78 33.89 -42.44
CA GLU A 119 -56.31 35.16 -42.02
C GLU A 119 -56.89 35.96 -43.17
N ARG A 120 -56.27 35.94 -44.33
CA ARG A 120 -56.81 36.60 -45.55
C ARG A 120 -58.07 35.96 -45.97
N ILE A 121 -58.19 34.62 -46.08
CA ILE A 121 -59.40 33.88 -46.43
C ILE A 121 -60.52 34.13 -45.40
N ARG A 122 -60.17 34.24 -44.10
CA ARG A 122 -61.15 34.54 -43.06
C ARG A 122 -61.76 35.96 -43.22
N LYS A 123 -60.99 36.96 -43.60
CA LYS A 123 -61.46 38.32 -43.89
C LYS A 123 -62.36 38.32 -45.09
N LEU A 124 -61.98 37.70 -46.21
CA LEU A 124 -62.80 37.58 -47.44
C LEU A 124 -64.14 36.80 -47.21
N ARG A 125 -64.13 35.83 -46.29
CA ARG A 125 -65.31 35.11 -45.86
C ARG A 125 -66.30 36.00 -45.09
N GLN A 126 -65.80 36.87 -44.23
CA GLN A 126 -66.57 37.89 -43.49
C GLN A 126 -67.25 38.85 -44.47
N GLU A 127 -66.58 39.18 -45.56
CA GLU A 127 -67.07 40.05 -46.61
C GLU A 127 -68.06 39.31 -47.60
N GLY A 128 -68.25 38.00 -47.38
CA GLY A 128 -69.17 37.22 -48.23
C GLY A 128 -68.57 36.77 -49.58
N THR A 129 -67.24 37.01 -49.83
CA THR A 129 -66.62 36.86 -51.13
C THR A 129 -66.20 35.42 -51.45
N VAL A 130 -66.04 34.55 -50.43
CA VAL A 130 -65.57 33.17 -50.58
C VAL A 130 -66.53 32.15 -49.94
N PRO A 131 -66.66 30.92 -50.47
CA PRO A 131 -67.52 29.88 -49.89
C PRO A 131 -66.91 29.32 -48.57
N PRO A 132 -67.75 28.74 -47.69
CA PRO A 132 -67.30 28.11 -46.44
C PRO A 132 -66.22 27.05 -46.61
N SER A 133 -66.27 26.25 -47.69
CA SER A 133 -65.34 25.18 -48.02
C SER A 133 -63.86 25.69 -48.17
N GLN A 134 -63.65 26.90 -48.71
CA GLN A 134 -62.34 27.49 -48.84
C GLN A 134 -61.75 27.88 -47.49
N LEU A 135 -62.57 28.34 -46.54
CA LEU A 135 -62.12 28.59 -45.19
C LEU A 135 -61.77 27.29 -44.48
N ASP A 136 -62.52 26.25 -44.62
CA ASP A 136 -62.31 24.93 -44.04
C ASP A 136 -61.03 24.30 -44.62
N GLU A 137 -60.78 24.45 -45.92
CA GLU A 137 -59.55 24.01 -46.57
C GLU A 137 -58.27 24.78 -46.04
N ALA A 138 -58.39 26.11 -46.03
CA ALA A 138 -57.25 26.95 -45.53
C ALA A 138 -56.93 26.63 -44.06
N ARG A 139 -57.98 26.39 -43.25
CA ARG A 139 -57.82 25.95 -41.86
C ARG A 139 -57.13 24.59 -41.75
N GLY A 140 -57.57 23.62 -42.55
CA GLY A 140 -56.94 22.28 -42.59
C GLY A 140 -55.50 22.30 -43.02
N GLN A 141 -55.14 23.20 -43.98
CA GLN A 141 -53.73 23.38 -44.38
C GLN A 141 -52.91 24.02 -43.27
N PHE A 142 -53.39 25.05 -42.61
CA PHE A 142 -52.73 25.66 -41.45
C PHE A 142 -52.56 24.67 -40.29
N ASP A 143 -53.61 23.91 -39.94
CA ASP A 143 -53.54 22.94 -38.86
C ASP A 143 -52.50 21.84 -39.13
N ARG A 144 -52.34 21.39 -40.40
CA ARG A 144 -51.28 20.45 -40.80
C ARG A 144 -49.89 21.05 -40.65
N ALA A 145 -49.65 22.29 -41.17
CA ALA A 145 -48.34 22.93 -41.07
C ALA A 145 -47.97 23.20 -39.62
N ARG A 146 -48.91 23.55 -38.76
CA ARG A 146 -48.72 23.70 -37.33
C ARG A 146 -48.28 22.36 -36.67
N ALA A 147 -48.94 21.27 -37.05
CA ALA A 147 -48.54 19.94 -36.54
C ALA A 147 -47.15 19.53 -37.00
N GLU A 148 -46.80 19.83 -38.27
CA GLU A 148 -45.42 19.59 -38.80
C GLU A 148 -44.35 20.39 -38.07
N ARG A 149 -44.59 21.67 -37.81
CA ARG A 149 -43.65 22.50 -37.02
C ARG A 149 -43.49 21.93 -35.61
N GLN A 150 -44.62 21.57 -34.95
CA GLN A 150 -44.58 21.00 -33.60
C GLN A 150 -43.81 19.67 -33.59
N ALA A 151 -43.96 18.82 -34.57
CA ALA A 151 -43.20 17.57 -34.70
C ALA A 151 -41.71 17.83 -34.92
N ALA A 152 -41.35 18.85 -35.74
CA ALA A 152 -39.95 19.24 -35.95
C ALA A 152 -39.31 19.82 -34.67
N GLU A 153 -40.08 20.60 -33.90
CA GLU A 153 -39.66 21.16 -32.60
C GLU A 153 -39.37 20.06 -31.59
N GLU A 154 -40.28 19.10 -31.43
CA GLU A 154 -40.10 17.96 -30.52
C GLU A 154 -38.89 17.09 -30.93
N ARG A 155 -38.68 16.90 -32.24
CA ARG A 155 -37.51 16.18 -32.74
C ARG A 155 -36.20 16.88 -32.38
N LEU A 156 -36.12 18.18 -32.56
CA LEU A 156 -34.95 18.98 -32.18
C LEU A 156 -34.76 18.93 -30.66
N ALA A 157 -35.79 19.07 -29.86
CA ALA A 157 -35.76 18.96 -28.42
C ALA A 157 -35.20 17.59 -27.95
N ALA A 158 -35.67 16.49 -28.59
CA ALA A 158 -35.19 15.16 -28.30
C ALA A 158 -33.68 14.97 -28.63
N LEU A 159 -33.20 15.51 -29.76
CA LEU A 159 -31.79 15.49 -30.13
C LEU A 159 -30.94 16.29 -29.14
N ARG A 160 -31.41 17.46 -28.73
CA ARG A 160 -30.70 18.32 -27.75
C ARG A 160 -30.71 17.73 -26.34
N ALA A 161 -31.75 17.02 -25.95
CA ALA A 161 -31.80 16.33 -24.66
C ALA A 161 -30.80 15.18 -24.58
N GLY A 162 -30.36 14.62 -25.71
CA GLY A 162 -29.40 13.54 -25.78
C GLY A 162 -29.91 12.22 -25.19
N ALA A 163 -28.98 11.42 -24.66
CA ALA A 163 -29.31 10.13 -24.05
C ALA A 163 -30.10 10.31 -22.75
N ARG A 164 -31.00 9.40 -22.49
CA ARG A 164 -31.79 9.42 -21.25
C ARG A 164 -30.92 9.25 -20.03
N SER A 165 -31.24 9.92 -18.94
CA SER A 165 -30.49 9.84 -17.70
C SER A 165 -30.30 8.42 -17.17
N GLN A 166 -31.26 7.53 -17.44
CA GLN A 166 -31.20 6.09 -17.09
C GLN A 166 -30.12 5.36 -17.92
N GLU A 167 -30.03 5.68 -19.21
CA GLU A 167 -29.01 5.10 -20.11
C GLU A 167 -27.61 5.51 -19.71
N VAL A 168 -27.43 6.78 -19.39
CA VAL A 168 -26.15 7.32 -18.89
C VAL A 168 -25.78 6.66 -17.55
N ARG A 169 -26.73 6.53 -16.61
CA ARG A 169 -26.49 5.83 -15.34
C ARG A 169 -26.14 4.36 -15.54
N ALA A 170 -26.81 3.67 -16.45
CA ALA A 170 -26.52 2.27 -16.76
C ALA A 170 -25.12 2.11 -17.37
N ALA A 171 -24.71 3.00 -18.28
CA ALA A 171 -23.38 3.00 -18.86
C ALA A 171 -22.30 3.33 -17.81
N LEU A 172 -22.57 4.29 -16.92
CA LEU A 172 -21.68 4.61 -15.80
C LEU A 172 -21.48 3.39 -14.88
N ALA A 173 -22.56 2.68 -14.54
CA ALA A 173 -22.47 1.49 -13.72
C ALA A 173 -21.66 0.37 -14.41
N ARG A 174 -21.77 0.22 -15.73
CA ARG A 174 -20.96 -0.73 -16.51
C ARG A 174 -19.47 -0.34 -16.53
N SER A 175 -19.15 0.95 -16.71
CA SER A 175 -17.78 1.46 -16.64
C SER A 175 -17.20 1.18 -15.25
N SER A 176 -17.91 1.53 -14.18
CA SER A 176 -17.50 1.22 -12.80
C SER A 176 -17.27 -0.28 -12.56
N GLN A 177 -18.12 -1.14 -13.07
CA GLN A 177 -17.97 -2.60 -12.98
C GLN A 177 -16.72 -3.08 -13.71
N ALA A 178 -16.46 -2.56 -14.92
CA ALA A 178 -15.30 -2.93 -15.72
C ALA A 178 -13.99 -2.50 -15.05
N HIS A 179 -13.96 -1.29 -14.48
CA HIS A 179 -12.80 -0.82 -13.68
C HIS A 179 -12.56 -1.68 -12.44
N ALA A 180 -13.59 -2.03 -11.69
CA ALA A 180 -13.45 -2.92 -10.54
C ALA A 180 -12.89 -4.31 -10.94
N ALA A 181 -13.29 -4.83 -12.12
CA ALA A 181 -12.76 -6.07 -12.66
C ALA A 181 -11.27 -5.93 -13.08
N LEU A 182 -10.89 -4.78 -13.63
CA LEU A 182 -9.48 -4.45 -13.93
C LEU A 182 -8.65 -4.38 -12.65
N ASP A 183 -9.09 -3.63 -11.64
CA ASP A 183 -8.41 -3.49 -10.35
C ASP A 183 -8.17 -4.85 -9.70
N ALA A 184 -9.16 -5.75 -9.75
CA ALA A 184 -9.03 -7.11 -9.25
C ALA A 184 -7.97 -7.92 -10.03
N ALA A 185 -7.90 -7.76 -11.35
CA ALA A 185 -6.90 -8.44 -12.18
C ALA A 185 -5.48 -7.87 -11.93
N GLU A 186 -5.36 -6.56 -11.71
CA GLU A 186 -4.10 -5.90 -11.36
C GLU A 186 -3.59 -6.34 -9.98
N ALA A 187 -4.48 -6.38 -8.99
CA ALA A 187 -4.16 -6.86 -7.65
C ALA A 187 -3.72 -8.34 -7.67
N ARG A 188 -4.35 -9.16 -8.53
CA ARG A 188 -3.93 -10.55 -8.73
C ARG A 188 -2.56 -10.65 -9.39
N LEU A 189 -2.31 -9.89 -10.45
CA LEU A 189 -1.02 -9.85 -11.13
C LEU A 189 0.10 -9.35 -10.19
N ALA A 190 -0.19 -8.39 -9.31
CA ALA A 190 0.78 -7.86 -8.35
C ALA A 190 1.33 -8.95 -7.42
N ARG A 191 0.53 -9.98 -7.09
CA ARG A 191 0.95 -11.12 -6.25
C ARG A 191 1.97 -12.05 -6.90
N PHE A 192 2.19 -11.92 -8.20
CA PHE A 192 3.23 -12.65 -8.94
C PHE A 192 4.63 -12.03 -8.78
N PHE A 193 4.73 -10.87 -8.13
CA PHE A 193 5.96 -10.15 -7.86
C PHE A 193 6.22 -10.13 -6.35
N LEU A 194 7.21 -10.90 -5.90
CA LEU A 194 7.65 -10.85 -4.52
C LEU A 194 8.49 -9.59 -4.31
N ARG A 195 8.07 -8.72 -3.39
CA ARG A 195 8.77 -7.48 -3.07
C ARG A 195 9.27 -7.49 -1.63
N ALA A 196 10.39 -6.81 -1.41
CA ALA A 196 10.88 -6.53 -0.07
C ALA A 196 9.89 -5.61 0.67
N ASP A 197 9.46 -5.99 1.85
CA ASP A 197 8.59 -5.18 2.73
C ASP A 197 9.38 -4.11 3.49
N LEU A 198 10.70 -4.30 3.63
CA LEU A 198 11.62 -3.38 4.28
C LEU A 198 12.98 -3.36 3.54
N ALA A 199 13.76 -2.33 3.79
CA ALA A 199 15.16 -2.29 3.35
C ALA A 199 16.01 -3.17 4.29
N GLY A 200 16.88 -4.01 3.71
CA GLY A 200 17.70 -4.94 4.48
C GLY A 200 18.68 -5.73 3.61
N THR A 201 19.20 -6.80 4.16
CA THR A 201 20.10 -7.72 3.46
C THR A 201 19.42 -9.08 3.30
N VAL A 202 19.56 -9.69 2.14
CA VAL A 202 19.08 -11.06 1.88
C VAL A 202 19.98 -12.03 2.68
N LEU A 203 19.43 -12.63 3.72
CA LEU A 203 20.13 -13.60 4.54
C LEU A 203 20.20 -14.95 3.87
N ASP A 204 19.10 -15.35 3.24
CA ASP A 204 19.01 -16.62 2.52
C ASP A 204 17.98 -16.59 1.40
N THR A 205 18.15 -17.48 0.42
CA THR A 205 17.20 -17.76 -0.66
C THR A 205 16.86 -19.24 -0.64
N HIS A 206 15.57 -19.56 -0.69
CA HIS A 206 15.06 -20.92 -0.46
C HIS A 206 14.55 -21.60 -1.72
N VAL A 207 14.58 -20.91 -2.86
CA VAL A 207 14.06 -21.41 -4.13
C VAL A 207 14.97 -21.05 -5.30
N GLU A 208 14.87 -21.84 -6.36
CA GLU A 208 15.61 -21.67 -7.59
C GLU A 208 14.66 -21.30 -8.76
N PRO A 209 15.12 -20.58 -9.79
CA PRO A 209 14.37 -20.36 -11.01
C PRO A 209 13.95 -21.68 -11.66
N GLY A 210 12.69 -21.81 -12.05
CA GLY A 210 12.10 -23.02 -12.63
C GLY A 210 11.32 -23.88 -11.63
N GLU A 211 11.50 -23.70 -10.33
CA GLU A 211 10.75 -24.41 -9.30
C GLU A 211 9.29 -23.95 -9.22
N VAL A 212 8.43 -24.87 -8.78
CA VAL A 212 7.03 -24.55 -8.49
C VAL A 212 6.87 -24.36 -6.99
N VAL A 213 6.44 -23.17 -6.60
CA VAL A 213 6.20 -22.81 -5.21
C VAL A 213 4.71 -22.74 -4.91
N GLN A 214 4.34 -23.19 -3.71
CA GLN A 214 2.99 -23.03 -3.18
C GLN A 214 2.90 -21.76 -2.34
N THR A 215 1.68 -21.29 -2.13
CA THR A 215 1.39 -20.16 -1.23
C THR A 215 1.99 -20.40 0.16
N GLY A 216 2.71 -19.40 0.67
CA GLY A 216 3.30 -19.43 2.01
C GLY A 216 4.64 -20.19 2.12
N VAL A 217 5.13 -20.80 1.05
CA VAL A 217 6.46 -21.41 1.05
C VAL A 217 7.52 -20.31 1.08
N PRO A 218 8.51 -20.35 2.01
CA PRO A 218 9.61 -19.39 2.06
C PRO A 218 10.34 -19.29 0.72
N VAL A 219 10.59 -18.06 0.28
CA VAL A 219 11.33 -17.76 -0.96
C VAL A 219 12.65 -17.07 -0.65
N ALA A 220 12.60 -16.08 0.23
CA ALA A 220 13.78 -15.35 0.68
C ALA A 220 13.61 -14.92 2.14
N THR A 221 14.70 -14.88 2.87
CA THR A 221 14.77 -14.31 4.22
C THR A 221 15.55 -13.02 4.18
N LEU A 222 14.92 -11.92 4.61
CA LEU A 222 15.56 -10.62 4.78
C LEU A 222 15.93 -10.39 6.24
N GLY A 223 17.05 -9.72 6.50
CA GLY A 223 17.45 -9.26 7.82
C GLY A 223 17.64 -7.75 7.85
N ASP A 224 17.18 -7.11 8.92
CA ASP A 224 17.50 -5.71 9.21
C ASP A 224 18.88 -5.65 9.86
N THR A 225 19.92 -5.47 9.03
CA THR A 225 21.31 -5.42 9.47
C THR A 225 21.67 -4.14 10.20
N ARG A 226 20.87 -3.09 10.10
CA ARG A 226 21.10 -1.80 10.76
C ARG A 226 20.59 -1.74 12.19
N ARG A 227 19.63 -2.60 12.52
CA ARG A 227 18.98 -2.69 13.83
C ARG A 227 19.03 -4.10 14.36
N PRO A 228 20.25 -4.62 14.63
CA PRO A 228 20.38 -5.90 15.31
C PRO A 228 19.90 -5.79 16.74
N TYR A 229 19.62 -6.91 17.37
CA TYR A 229 19.36 -6.98 18.79
C TYR A 229 20.26 -8.02 19.44
N LEU A 230 20.45 -7.86 20.73
CA LEU A 230 21.23 -8.79 21.55
C LEU A 230 20.32 -9.38 22.63
N ASP A 231 20.12 -10.68 22.60
CA ASP A 231 19.48 -11.38 23.71
C ASP A 231 20.54 -11.85 24.70
N VAL A 232 20.58 -11.21 25.88
CA VAL A 232 21.46 -11.58 26.98
C VAL A 232 20.70 -12.32 28.07
N PHE A 233 21.43 -13.16 28.80
CA PHE A 233 20.87 -13.97 29.87
C PHE A 233 21.37 -13.46 31.21
N VAL A 234 20.47 -12.81 31.95
CA VAL A 234 20.79 -12.19 33.25
C VAL A 234 20.35 -13.15 34.38
N PRO A 235 21.27 -13.55 35.29
CA PRO A 235 20.92 -14.36 36.45
C PRO A 235 19.84 -13.70 37.30
N GLN A 236 18.91 -14.50 37.85
CA GLN A 236 17.79 -14.01 38.66
C GLN A 236 18.23 -13.06 39.79
N GLY A 237 19.35 -13.35 40.45
CA GLY A 237 19.88 -12.51 41.55
C GLY A 237 20.49 -11.17 41.09
N GLU A 238 20.56 -10.93 39.77
CA GLU A 238 21.20 -9.73 39.20
C GLU A 238 20.22 -8.88 38.37
N LEU A 239 18.94 -9.21 38.42
CA LEU A 239 17.87 -8.48 37.73
C LEU A 239 17.55 -7.13 38.36
N ASP A 240 17.97 -6.92 39.60
CA ASP A 240 17.70 -5.65 40.27
C ASP A 240 18.35 -4.46 39.55
N GLY A 241 17.52 -3.46 39.23
CA GLY A 241 17.88 -2.29 38.47
C GLY A 241 17.92 -2.48 36.92
N VAL A 242 17.66 -3.69 36.39
CA VAL A 242 17.51 -3.93 34.93
C VAL A 242 16.08 -3.65 34.53
N GLN A 243 15.85 -2.58 33.77
CA GLN A 243 14.52 -2.14 33.36
C GLN A 243 14.50 -1.79 31.87
N PRO A 244 13.35 -1.93 31.20
CA PRO A 244 13.16 -1.40 29.85
C PRO A 244 13.53 0.08 29.80
N GLY A 245 14.25 0.49 28.77
CA GLY A 245 14.79 1.85 28.62
C GLY A 245 16.20 2.06 29.23
N ALA A 246 16.74 1.09 29.99
CA ALA A 246 18.11 1.20 30.50
C ALA A 246 19.12 1.16 29.34
N ARG A 247 20.16 1.99 29.44
CA ARG A 247 21.26 1.98 28.47
C ARG A 247 22.16 0.77 28.67
N ALA A 248 22.66 0.22 27.59
CA ALA A 248 23.60 -0.88 27.61
C ALA A 248 24.80 -0.57 26.69
N SER A 249 26.00 -0.95 27.14
CA SER A 249 27.19 -0.91 26.30
C SER A 249 27.56 -2.33 25.91
N VAL A 250 27.60 -2.60 24.62
CA VAL A 250 27.80 -3.93 24.05
C VAL A 250 29.21 -3.97 23.40
N ARG A 251 29.95 -5.03 23.66
CA ARG A 251 31.20 -5.38 22.97
C ARG A 251 31.07 -6.77 22.33
N VAL A 252 31.76 -6.94 21.24
CA VAL A 252 31.89 -8.24 20.55
C VAL A 252 33.37 -8.60 20.42
N ASP A 253 33.68 -9.86 20.59
CA ASP A 253 35.12 -10.30 20.56
C ASP A 253 35.66 -10.23 19.12
N SER A 254 34.84 -10.31 18.09
CA SER A 254 35.26 -10.18 16.70
C SER A 254 35.67 -8.77 16.28
N LEU A 255 35.37 -7.73 17.10
CA LEU A 255 35.71 -6.33 16.84
C LEU A 255 36.39 -5.72 18.10
N PRO A 256 37.65 -6.05 18.36
CA PRO A 256 38.36 -5.56 19.55
C PRO A 256 38.41 -4.03 19.60
N GLY A 257 37.95 -3.45 20.71
CA GLY A 257 37.89 -2.00 20.91
C GLY A 257 36.62 -1.29 20.38
N ALA A 258 35.76 -1.93 19.60
CA ALA A 258 34.49 -1.39 19.24
C ALA A 258 33.46 -1.55 20.39
N ARG A 259 32.67 -0.52 20.62
CA ARG A 259 31.56 -0.54 21.55
C ARG A 259 30.33 -0.08 20.82
N PHE A 260 29.23 -0.82 21.01
CA PHE A 260 27.95 -0.51 20.46
C PHE A 260 27.04 -0.06 21.60
N GLU A 261 26.33 1.03 21.40
CA GLU A 261 25.33 1.47 22.35
C GLU A 261 23.99 0.80 22.06
N GLY A 262 23.30 0.41 23.11
CA GLY A 262 21.99 -0.20 23.00
C GLY A 262 21.07 0.24 24.12
N VAL A 263 19.81 -0.10 23.97
CA VAL A 263 18.75 0.17 24.95
C VAL A 263 18.02 -1.13 25.24
N VAL A 264 17.80 -1.41 26.52
CA VAL A 264 16.98 -2.55 26.94
C VAL A 264 15.56 -2.37 26.43
N ALA A 265 15.17 -3.17 25.46
CA ALA A 265 13.83 -3.16 24.88
C ALA A 265 12.84 -3.96 25.73
N MET A 266 13.28 -5.12 26.22
CA MET A 266 12.40 -6.03 26.95
C MET A 266 13.20 -6.80 28.02
N VAL A 267 12.59 -6.98 29.19
CA VAL A 267 13.00 -7.91 30.23
C VAL A 267 11.99 -9.05 30.28
N GLY A 268 12.46 -10.27 30.04
CA GLY A 268 11.61 -11.47 30.08
C GLY A 268 10.92 -11.64 31.42
N ARG A 269 9.74 -12.19 31.40
CA ARG A 269 8.96 -12.50 32.62
C ARG A 269 9.02 -13.98 33.00
N THR A 270 9.68 -14.78 32.17
CA THR A 270 9.83 -16.22 32.37
C THR A 270 11.26 -16.55 32.69
N LEU A 271 11.48 -17.39 33.70
CA LEU A 271 12.78 -17.93 34.01
C LEU A 271 13.11 -19.05 33.02
N GLU A 272 14.30 -18.98 32.44
CA GLU A 272 14.82 -19.97 31.53
C GLU A 272 16.07 -20.62 32.14
N PHE A 273 16.40 -21.85 31.72
CA PHE A 273 17.69 -22.44 32.05
C PHE A 273 18.76 -21.86 31.11
N THR A 274 19.96 -21.59 31.66
CA THR A 274 21.08 -21.09 30.87
C THR A 274 21.30 -21.95 29.62
N PRO A 275 21.25 -21.36 28.41
CA PRO A 275 21.49 -22.08 27.17
C PRO A 275 22.88 -22.73 27.12
N ARG A 276 23.01 -23.92 26.52
CA ARG A 276 24.26 -24.69 26.50
C ARG A 276 25.42 -24.03 25.76
N TYR A 277 25.20 -23.00 24.98
CA TYR A 277 26.21 -22.26 24.24
C TYR A 277 26.87 -21.11 25.04
N ILE A 278 26.49 -20.91 26.30
CA ILE A 278 27.16 -19.97 27.18
C ILE A 278 28.35 -20.69 27.82
N PHE A 279 29.56 -20.31 27.44
CA PHE A 279 30.80 -21.05 27.75
C PHE A 279 31.50 -20.63 29.04
N SER A 280 30.84 -20.00 30.00
CA SER A 280 31.45 -19.65 31.28
C SER A 280 31.36 -20.78 32.31
N GLU A 281 32.49 -21.27 32.80
CA GLU A 281 32.53 -22.33 33.82
C GLU A 281 31.91 -21.92 35.17
N LYS A 282 31.79 -20.62 35.45
CA LYS A 282 31.27 -20.09 36.70
C LYS A 282 29.75 -19.96 36.75
N GLU A 283 29.07 -20.12 35.63
CA GLU A 283 27.65 -19.82 35.51
C GLU A 283 26.77 -21.05 35.20
N ARG A 284 27.16 -22.21 35.62
CA ARG A 284 26.39 -23.45 35.53
C ARG A 284 25.43 -23.60 36.71
N PRO A 285 24.32 -24.30 36.50
CA PRO A 285 23.07 -23.97 35.83
C PRO A 285 22.23 -23.08 36.74
N GLY A 286 22.17 -21.81 36.40
CA GLY A 286 21.29 -20.82 37.07
C GLY A 286 20.01 -20.61 36.33
N LEU A 287 18.97 -20.21 37.04
CA LEU A 287 17.79 -19.62 36.44
C LEU A 287 18.14 -18.22 35.96
N VAL A 288 17.94 -17.98 34.70
CA VAL A 288 18.23 -16.71 34.03
C VAL A 288 16.96 -16.11 33.44
N VAL A 289 16.99 -14.81 33.26
CA VAL A 289 15.96 -14.08 32.52
C VAL A 289 16.56 -13.54 31.25
N ARG A 290 15.87 -13.74 30.14
CA ARG A 290 16.26 -13.17 28.85
C ARG A 290 15.96 -11.68 28.85
N VAL A 291 16.97 -10.89 28.50
CA VAL A 291 16.87 -9.44 28.35
C VAL A 291 17.27 -9.08 26.93
N ARG A 292 16.36 -8.46 26.20
CA ARG A 292 16.60 -7.99 24.84
C ARG A 292 17.11 -6.56 24.85
N ILE A 293 18.18 -6.33 24.14
CA ILE A 293 18.82 -5.04 23.96
C ILE A 293 18.82 -4.71 22.49
N ASP A 294 18.07 -3.68 22.08
CA ASP A 294 18.11 -3.17 20.74
C ASP A 294 19.40 -2.38 20.52
N LEU A 295 20.06 -2.64 19.41
CA LEU A 295 21.33 -2.02 19.05
C LEU A 295 21.13 -1.15 17.81
N ASP A 296 21.92 -0.10 17.69
CA ASP A 296 22.02 0.72 16.49
C ASP A 296 23.37 0.47 15.83
N ASP A 297 23.37 -0.16 14.67
CA ASP A 297 24.59 -0.46 13.90
C ASP A 297 24.50 0.11 12.47
N PRO A 298 24.62 1.44 12.32
CA PRO A 298 24.56 2.07 11.00
C PRO A 298 25.67 1.63 10.05
N GLY A 299 26.74 1.06 10.61
CA GLY A 299 27.88 0.52 9.86
C GLY A 299 27.72 -0.93 9.43
N GLU A 300 26.67 -1.62 9.90
CA GLU A 300 26.36 -3.03 9.62
C GLU A 300 27.54 -3.97 9.87
N LYS A 301 28.23 -3.75 10.99
CA LYS A 301 29.42 -4.50 11.40
C LYS A 301 29.10 -5.75 12.23
N LEU A 302 27.89 -5.77 12.80
CA LEU A 302 27.41 -6.88 13.60
C LEU A 302 26.80 -7.96 12.72
N HIS A 303 27.15 -9.21 12.99
CA HIS A 303 26.60 -10.36 12.28
C HIS A 303 25.74 -11.19 13.24
N ALA A 304 24.66 -11.77 12.72
CA ALA A 304 23.85 -12.72 13.47
C ALA A 304 24.69 -13.92 13.93
N GLY A 305 24.40 -14.45 15.12
CA GLY A 305 25.08 -15.59 15.69
C GLY A 305 26.40 -15.26 16.40
N VAL A 306 26.86 -14.00 16.38
CA VAL A 306 28.10 -13.60 17.06
C VAL A 306 27.88 -13.46 18.57
N PRO A 307 28.70 -14.12 19.41
CA PRO A 307 28.68 -13.90 20.84
C PRO A 307 29.03 -12.46 21.20
N ALA A 308 28.28 -11.86 22.11
CA ALA A 308 28.47 -10.50 22.56
C ALA A 308 28.28 -10.40 24.08
N PHE A 309 28.85 -9.34 24.65
CA PHE A 309 28.79 -9.05 26.08
C PHE A 309 28.21 -7.66 26.30
N ALA A 310 27.16 -7.59 27.13
CA ALA A 310 26.51 -6.33 27.47
C ALA A 310 26.74 -5.95 28.92
N ALA A 311 27.15 -4.73 29.13
CA ALA A 311 27.14 -4.06 30.44
C ALA A 311 25.87 -3.18 30.48
N ILE A 312 24.89 -3.52 31.33
CA ILE A 312 23.64 -2.78 31.48
C ILE A 312 23.80 -1.75 32.60
N ALA A 313 23.44 -0.51 32.29
CA ALA A 313 23.40 0.55 33.30
C ALA A 313 22.25 0.30 34.28
N ARG A 314 22.54 0.12 35.54
CA ARG A 314 21.53 -0.06 36.58
C ARG A 314 20.96 1.29 37.01
N SER A 315 19.69 1.44 36.97
CA SER A 315 19.01 2.56 37.61
C SER A 315 19.12 2.35 39.14
N SER A 316 19.87 3.20 39.82
CA SER A 316 19.81 3.24 41.28
C SER A 316 18.40 3.73 41.63
N LEU A 317 17.56 2.84 42.06
CA LEU A 317 16.31 3.20 42.79
C LEU A 317 16.84 3.89 44.09
N THR A 318 16.81 5.21 44.10
CA THR A 318 16.88 5.95 45.39
C THR A 318 15.63 5.53 46.14
N ALA A 319 15.82 4.71 47.16
CA ALA A 319 14.77 4.34 48.09
C ALA A 319 14.27 5.65 48.70
N ALA A 320 13.11 6.12 48.26
CA ALA A 320 12.34 7.09 49.00
C ALA A 320 11.66 6.29 50.13
N GLN A 321 12.20 6.46 51.30
CA GLN A 321 11.53 6.11 52.57
C GLN A 321 10.35 7.04 52.81
#